data_87bea4f21a6e1c1d6c67998321839330
#
_entry.id   87bea4f21a6e1c1d6c67998321839330
#
_cell.length_a   1.000
_cell.length_b   1.000
_cell.length_c   1.000
_cell.angle_alpha   90.00
_cell.angle_beta   90.00
_cell.angle_gamma   90.00
#
_symmetry.space_group_name_H-M   'P 1'
#
loop_
_entity.id
_entity.type
_entity.pdbx_description
1 polymer ?
#
loop_
_entity_poly.entity_id
_entity_poly.type
_entity_poly.pdbx_seq_one_letter_code
_entity_poly.pdbx_strand_id
1 'polypeptide(L)'
;MASASTTAAEQLAVNGGPKAFPKVHGKQVPKIGVEEFLSVAERFGFSPQALARIRSAVTEEDLGPGPTLSRFLTARPPASKGEAFERVAREIFGVRYALALSSGTAALHSAFVAVGVGPGTEVIVPAIGFMATAAAVVTARGVPVFCDVDRSLHMDPAKIEALITPRTVAVAPTCVMSGVPDLDPIVEVARKHRLSVVEDCAQSPGAKYKGRYAGTLGDVGCFSISAYKIVGAGEGGLLLTNDLRLYERACQLAECGGLTRPDRFAPPRYPGELFCGTNYRMSELEAAVDVVQLRKMPALVRQYNAIKRTILGQLKTYREIVPQKINDPEGEVGYAIRFFPQTVELGRRIAAALNAEGIGVGEFIWRAECSIRGPQAPPDWHVYKHMFAVIEKADPAGAGCPFDCPIYRQKGGSVEYRPGACPVADDLFDRNIMIWLDPAYCEEDCRDIASGINKVLSAYCTEDPRSQAWI
;
A
#
# COMPACT_ATOMS: atom_id res chain seq x y z
N MET A 1 11.52 29.23 -75.85
CA MET A 1 11.37 28.07 -74.89
C MET A 1 10.25 28.39 -73.95
N ALA A 2 9.14 27.70 -74.04
CA ALA A 2 8.00 27.89 -73.16
C ALA A 2 8.38 27.25 -71.78
N SER A 3 8.36 28.07 -70.77
CA SER A 3 8.49 27.53 -69.40
C SER A 3 7.27 26.60 -69.11
N ALA A 4 7.54 25.34 -68.89
CA ALA A 4 6.50 24.40 -68.41
C ALA A 4 5.89 24.94 -67.10
N SER A 5 4.66 25.30 -67.14
CA SER A 5 3.91 25.74 -65.93
C SER A 5 3.76 24.51 -65.05
N THR A 6 4.45 24.50 -63.92
CA THR A 6 4.32 23.46 -62.89
C THR A 6 2.84 23.41 -62.44
N THR A 7 2.23 22.26 -62.50
CA THR A 7 0.81 22.09 -62.05
C THR A 7 0.66 22.36 -60.58
N ALA A 8 -0.54 22.77 -60.12
CA ALA A 8 -0.78 22.98 -58.70
C ALA A 8 -0.52 21.70 -57.85
N ALA A 9 -0.69 20.51 -58.44
CA ALA A 9 -0.34 19.24 -57.80
C ALA A 9 1.16 19.04 -57.61
N GLU A 10 1.99 19.47 -58.55
CA GLU A 10 3.47 19.39 -58.45
C GLU A 10 4.04 20.38 -57.42
N GLN A 11 3.30 21.42 -57.06
CA GLN A 11 3.68 22.36 -56.00
C GLN A 11 3.44 21.85 -54.59
N LEU A 12 2.67 20.75 -54.40
CA LEU A 12 2.45 20.17 -53.11
C LEU A 12 3.73 19.49 -52.55
N ALA A 13 4.02 19.69 -51.27
CA ALA A 13 5.18 19.10 -50.62
C ALA A 13 5.21 17.55 -50.69
N VAL A 14 4.07 16.89 -50.75
CA VAL A 14 3.94 15.43 -50.95
C VAL A 14 4.45 14.98 -52.32
N ASN A 15 4.45 15.88 -53.30
CA ASN A 15 4.93 15.65 -54.66
C ASN A 15 6.30 16.30 -54.91
N GLY A 16 7.03 16.66 -53.85
CA GLY A 16 8.38 17.26 -53.93
C GLY A 16 8.38 18.79 -53.94
N GLY A 17 7.25 19.45 -53.88
CA GLY A 17 7.16 20.91 -53.74
C GLY A 17 7.65 21.41 -52.38
N PRO A 18 7.82 22.73 -52.21
CA PRO A 18 8.30 23.30 -50.95
C PRO A 18 7.22 23.15 -49.83
N LYS A 19 7.67 22.90 -48.62
CA LYS A 19 6.76 22.90 -47.44
C LYS A 19 6.24 24.32 -47.19
N ALA A 20 4.94 24.49 -47.08
CA ALA A 20 4.30 25.76 -46.70
C ALA A 20 4.70 26.22 -45.30
N PHE A 21 4.98 25.27 -44.39
CA PHE A 21 5.43 25.51 -43.02
C PHE A 21 6.70 24.68 -42.75
N PRO A 22 7.89 25.19 -43.14
CA PRO A 22 9.15 24.45 -43.02
C PRO A 22 9.68 24.39 -41.59
N LYS A 23 9.43 25.42 -40.78
CA LYS A 23 9.84 25.50 -39.36
C LYS A 23 9.01 26.50 -38.58
N VAL A 24 9.02 26.35 -37.28
CA VAL A 24 8.51 27.35 -36.35
C VAL A 24 9.46 28.54 -36.32
N HIS A 25 8.97 29.74 -36.47
CA HIS A 25 9.77 30.99 -36.42
C HIS A 25 9.76 31.64 -35.03
N GLY A 26 8.73 31.37 -34.22
CA GLY A 26 8.63 31.87 -32.86
C GLY A 26 9.62 31.19 -31.89
N LYS A 27 10.02 31.91 -30.84
CA LYS A 27 10.82 31.33 -29.76
C LYS A 27 9.96 30.26 -29.05
N GLN A 28 10.46 29.03 -29.02
CA GLN A 28 9.82 27.97 -28.22
C GLN A 28 10.04 28.24 -26.74
N VAL A 29 8.95 28.35 -26.01
CA VAL A 29 8.96 28.44 -24.54
C VAL A 29 8.60 27.05 -24.00
N PRO A 30 9.42 26.43 -23.14
CA PRO A 30 9.08 25.16 -22.51
C PRO A 30 7.77 25.29 -21.77
N LYS A 31 6.89 24.32 -21.91
CA LYS A 31 5.64 24.25 -21.11
C LYS A 31 5.93 24.06 -19.62
N ILE A 32 7.02 23.37 -19.31
CA ILE A 32 7.51 23.08 -17.96
C ILE A 32 8.98 23.48 -17.98
N GLY A 33 9.38 24.41 -17.14
CA GLY A 33 10.69 25.03 -17.14
C GLY A 33 11.37 25.02 -15.78
N VAL A 34 12.26 25.98 -15.59
CA VAL A 34 13.06 26.12 -14.36
C VAL A 34 12.18 26.47 -13.17
N GLU A 35 11.12 27.26 -13.34
CA GLU A 35 10.25 27.65 -12.23
C GLU A 35 9.51 26.44 -11.63
N GLU A 36 9.00 25.51 -12.46
CA GLU A 36 8.38 24.28 -12.01
C GLU A 36 9.39 23.36 -11.32
N PHE A 37 10.62 23.26 -11.84
CA PHE A 37 11.69 22.51 -11.18
C PHE A 37 12.01 23.09 -9.81
N LEU A 38 12.13 24.41 -9.68
CA LEU A 38 12.40 25.08 -8.40
C LEU A 38 11.25 24.89 -7.39
N SER A 39 10.00 24.95 -7.86
CA SER A 39 8.84 24.65 -7.04
C SER A 39 8.87 23.22 -6.47
N VAL A 40 9.30 22.24 -7.24
CA VAL A 40 9.52 20.87 -6.76
C VAL A 40 10.69 20.83 -5.77
N ALA A 41 11.81 21.54 -6.04
CA ALA A 41 12.97 21.58 -5.16
C ALA A 41 12.64 22.16 -3.77
N GLU A 42 11.75 23.12 -3.68
CA GLU A 42 11.25 23.68 -2.40
C GLU A 42 10.63 22.59 -1.49
N ARG A 43 10.01 21.56 -2.07
CA ARG A 43 9.38 20.46 -1.30
C ARG A 43 10.40 19.52 -0.65
N PHE A 44 11.67 19.58 -1.00
CA PHE A 44 12.74 18.79 -0.37
C PHE A 44 13.27 19.42 0.93
N GLY A 45 12.77 20.58 1.33
CA GLY A 45 13.15 21.23 2.59
C GLY A 45 14.56 21.86 2.56
N PHE A 46 15.09 22.18 1.36
CA PHE A 46 16.35 22.92 1.24
C PHE A 46 16.27 24.29 1.93
N SER A 47 17.39 24.72 2.53
CA SER A 47 17.47 26.06 3.10
C SER A 47 17.30 27.13 2.00
N PRO A 48 16.84 28.37 2.35
CA PRO A 48 16.73 29.47 1.38
C PRO A 48 18.03 29.75 0.62
N GLN A 49 19.18 29.62 1.31
CA GLN A 49 20.50 29.79 0.68
C GLN A 49 20.83 28.67 -0.31
N ALA A 50 20.41 27.41 -0.01
CA ALA A 50 20.59 26.30 -0.94
C ALA A 50 19.69 26.46 -2.18
N LEU A 51 18.43 26.85 -2.00
CA LEU A 51 17.52 27.15 -3.12
C LEU A 51 18.04 28.30 -3.99
N ALA A 52 18.58 29.35 -3.39
CA ALA A 52 19.21 30.46 -4.16
C ALA A 52 20.38 29.99 -5.02
N ARG A 53 21.24 29.10 -4.49
CA ARG A 53 22.33 28.50 -5.28
C ARG A 53 21.81 27.64 -6.44
N ILE A 54 20.79 26.82 -6.20
CA ILE A 54 20.14 26.00 -7.24
C ILE A 54 19.58 26.92 -8.33
N ARG A 55 18.84 27.96 -7.93
CA ARG A 55 18.27 28.96 -8.86
C ARG A 55 19.33 29.64 -9.71
N SER A 56 20.48 29.99 -9.13
CA SER A 56 21.57 30.62 -9.87
C SER A 56 22.34 29.66 -10.78
N ALA A 57 22.22 28.36 -10.58
CA ALA A 57 22.95 27.34 -11.32
C ALA A 57 22.20 26.77 -12.52
N VAL A 58 20.88 27.04 -12.65
CA VAL A 58 20.04 26.51 -13.73
C VAL A 58 19.26 27.63 -14.42
N THR A 59 19.24 27.59 -15.76
CA THR A 59 18.52 28.56 -16.61
C THR A 59 17.64 27.82 -17.60
N GLU A 60 16.75 28.55 -18.29
CA GLU A 60 15.94 27.97 -19.37
C GLU A 60 16.80 27.44 -20.54
N GLU A 61 18.03 27.92 -20.68
CA GLU A 61 18.96 27.48 -21.72
C GLU A 61 19.58 26.11 -21.44
N ASP A 62 19.60 25.70 -20.18
CA ASP A 62 20.07 24.37 -19.73
C ASP A 62 19.04 23.28 -20.00
N LEU A 63 17.79 23.66 -20.28
CA LEU A 63 16.71 22.69 -20.51
C LEU A 63 16.87 22.05 -21.91
N GLY A 64 16.75 20.76 -21.96
CA GLY A 64 16.61 20.00 -23.21
C GLY A 64 15.26 20.25 -23.89
N PRO A 65 14.91 19.48 -24.92
CA PRO A 65 13.69 19.69 -25.74
C PRO A 65 12.36 19.49 -25.01
N GLY A 66 12.36 19.65 -23.74
CA GLY A 66 11.23 19.58 -22.84
C GLY A 66 11.27 18.36 -21.90
N PRO A 67 10.85 18.54 -20.63
CA PRO A 67 10.82 17.45 -19.66
C PRO A 67 9.76 16.42 -20.05
N THR A 68 10.15 15.16 -20.04
CA THR A 68 9.23 14.02 -20.24
C THR A 68 8.66 13.61 -18.91
N LEU A 69 7.54 14.21 -18.51
CA LEU A 69 6.84 13.92 -17.24
C LEU A 69 5.63 13.00 -17.43
N SER A 70 5.52 12.33 -18.57
CA SER A 70 4.44 11.40 -18.87
C SER A 70 4.97 10.12 -19.45
N ARG A 71 4.50 8.99 -18.91
CA ARG A 71 4.78 7.66 -19.43
C ARG A 71 4.40 7.47 -20.91
N PHE A 72 3.43 8.21 -21.42
CA PHE A 72 3.04 8.17 -22.83
C PHE A 72 4.12 8.68 -23.80
N LEU A 73 5.04 9.49 -23.31
CA LEU A 73 6.04 10.16 -24.14
C LEU A 73 7.42 9.51 -24.08
N THR A 74 7.53 8.34 -23.43
CA THR A 74 8.79 7.68 -23.09
C THR A 74 9.48 6.94 -24.24
N ALA A 75 8.96 7.00 -25.46
CA ALA A 75 9.70 6.53 -26.63
C ALA A 75 10.98 7.37 -26.91
N ARG A 76 11.21 8.44 -26.14
CA ARG A 76 12.38 9.30 -26.23
C ARG A 76 13.15 9.32 -24.89
N PRO A 77 14.51 9.37 -24.90
CA PRO A 77 15.27 9.59 -23.69
C PRO A 77 14.87 10.89 -22.98
N PRO A 78 14.92 10.95 -21.64
CA PRO A 78 15.34 9.88 -20.74
C PRO A 78 14.27 8.79 -20.57
N ALA A 79 14.73 7.57 -20.23
CA ALA A 79 13.85 6.44 -19.97
C ALA A 79 12.85 6.74 -18.81
N SER A 80 11.65 6.16 -18.88
CA SER A 80 10.61 6.32 -17.87
C SER A 80 11.10 5.92 -16.46
N LYS A 81 10.82 6.77 -15.49
CA LYS A 81 11.06 6.47 -14.07
C LYS A 81 10.07 5.44 -13.56
N GLY A 82 8.82 5.44 -14.05
CA GLY A 82 7.84 4.41 -13.76
C GLY A 82 8.32 3.01 -14.19
N GLU A 83 8.87 2.89 -15.41
CA GLU A 83 9.47 1.63 -15.87
C GLU A 83 10.72 1.23 -15.07
N ALA A 84 11.55 2.22 -14.69
CA ALA A 84 12.70 1.96 -13.82
C ALA A 84 12.26 1.46 -12.44
N PHE A 85 11.20 2.02 -11.87
CA PHE A 85 10.61 1.59 -10.59
C PHE A 85 10.08 0.14 -10.68
N GLU A 86 9.32 -0.18 -11.74
CA GLU A 86 8.84 -1.55 -12.00
C GLU A 86 9.98 -2.56 -12.17
N ARG A 87 11.06 -2.18 -12.87
CA ARG A 87 12.24 -3.03 -13.02
C ARG A 87 12.92 -3.29 -11.68
N VAL A 88 13.18 -2.25 -10.88
CA VAL A 88 13.79 -2.38 -9.55
C VAL A 88 12.91 -3.22 -8.63
N ALA A 89 11.58 -3.07 -8.69
CA ALA A 89 10.65 -3.90 -7.94
C ALA A 89 10.78 -5.39 -8.34
N ARG A 90 10.81 -5.69 -9.62
CA ARG A 90 11.00 -7.08 -10.10
C ARG A 90 12.33 -7.67 -9.63
N GLU A 91 13.40 -6.90 -9.67
CA GLU A 91 14.74 -7.31 -9.22
C GLU A 91 14.76 -7.61 -7.71
N ILE A 92 14.19 -6.74 -6.88
CA ILE A 92 14.17 -6.89 -5.41
C ILE A 92 13.27 -8.04 -4.98
N PHE A 93 12.04 -8.09 -5.49
CA PHE A 93 11.04 -9.07 -5.06
C PHE A 93 11.14 -10.41 -5.78
N GLY A 94 11.89 -10.51 -6.87
CA GLY A 94 12.08 -11.76 -7.63
C GLY A 94 10.82 -12.19 -8.37
N VAL A 95 10.02 -11.24 -8.88
CA VAL A 95 8.76 -11.52 -9.62
C VAL A 95 8.88 -11.18 -11.10
N ARG A 96 8.00 -11.79 -11.91
CA ARG A 96 8.01 -11.56 -13.36
C ARG A 96 7.39 -10.21 -13.75
N TYR A 97 6.35 -9.78 -13.06
CA TYR A 97 5.57 -8.60 -13.42
C TYR A 97 5.42 -7.66 -12.23
N ALA A 98 5.58 -6.38 -12.51
CA ALA A 98 5.37 -5.28 -11.59
C ALA A 98 4.63 -4.16 -12.30
N LEU A 99 3.69 -3.52 -11.64
CA LEU A 99 2.91 -2.41 -12.16
C LEU A 99 2.97 -1.23 -11.19
N ALA A 100 3.51 -0.11 -11.65
CA ALA A 100 3.53 1.14 -10.91
C ALA A 100 2.19 1.86 -11.00
N LEU A 101 1.65 2.25 -9.87
CA LEU A 101 0.29 2.80 -9.70
C LEU A 101 0.32 4.06 -8.83
N SER A 102 -0.74 4.84 -8.89
CA SER A 102 -0.86 6.12 -8.17
C SER A 102 -1.08 6.00 -6.66
N SER A 103 -1.44 4.81 -6.15
CA SER A 103 -1.62 4.57 -4.71
C SER A 103 -1.72 3.07 -4.40
N GLY A 104 -1.55 2.70 -3.12
CA GLY A 104 -1.82 1.33 -2.65
C GLY A 104 -3.28 0.91 -2.86
N THR A 105 -4.23 1.82 -2.71
CA THR A 105 -5.65 1.55 -2.99
C THR A 105 -5.88 1.25 -4.47
N ALA A 106 -5.21 1.96 -5.36
CA ALA A 106 -5.23 1.68 -6.79
C ALA A 106 -4.65 0.29 -7.12
N ALA A 107 -3.60 -0.13 -6.40
CA ALA A 107 -3.03 -1.46 -6.53
C ALA A 107 -4.02 -2.55 -6.08
N LEU A 108 -4.65 -2.38 -4.91
CA LEU A 108 -5.67 -3.30 -4.40
C LEU A 108 -6.88 -3.40 -5.33
N HIS A 109 -7.42 -2.26 -5.80
CA HIS A 109 -8.55 -2.26 -6.73
C HIS A 109 -8.19 -2.98 -8.05
N SER A 110 -7.00 -2.71 -8.59
CA SER A 110 -6.51 -3.39 -9.80
C SER A 110 -6.34 -4.89 -9.59
N ALA A 111 -5.82 -5.31 -8.43
CA ALA A 111 -5.66 -6.70 -8.06
C ALA A 111 -7.02 -7.41 -7.93
N PHE A 112 -7.99 -6.82 -7.22
CA PHE A 112 -9.31 -7.42 -7.04
C PHE A 112 -10.04 -7.60 -8.38
N VAL A 113 -10.01 -6.58 -9.25
CA VAL A 113 -10.59 -6.72 -10.60
C VAL A 113 -9.84 -7.77 -11.42
N ALA A 114 -8.52 -7.85 -11.30
CA ALA A 114 -7.72 -8.84 -12.00
C ALA A 114 -8.09 -10.28 -11.61
N VAL A 115 -8.29 -10.55 -10.32
CA VAL A 115 -8.69 -11.88 -9.82
C VAL A 115 -10.20 -12.16 -9.96
N GLY A 116 -10.97 -11.27 -10.56
CA GLY A 116 -12.38 -11.51 -10.89
C GLY A 116 -13.39 -11.05 -9.85
N VAL A 117 -13.00 -10.19 -8.91
CA VAL A 117 -13.97 -9.53 -8.02
C VAL A 117 -14.89 -8.65 -8.82
N GLY A 118 -16.19 -8.76 -8.56
CA GLY A 118 -17.24 -8.03 -9.26
C GLY A 118 -18.62 -8.29 -8.65
N PRO A 119 -19.70 -7.89 -9.33
CA PRO A 119 -21.06 -8.07 -8.82
C PRO A 119 -21.37 -9.53 -8.47
N GLY A 120 -21.83 -9.73 -7.24
CA GLY A 120 -22.20 -11.05 -6.75
C GLY A 120 -21.03 -11.89 -6.24
N THR A 121 -19.86 -11.31 -5.99
CA THR A 121 -18.70 -11.98 -5.38
C THR A 121 -18.40 -11.46 -3.99
N GLU A 122 -17.71 -12.27 -3.20
CA GLU A 122 -17.24 -11.97 -1.86
C GLU A 122 -15.72 -12.09 -1.77
N VAL A 123 -15.10 -11.25 -0.93
CA VAL A 123 -13.68 -11.32 -0.59
C VAL A 123 -13.55 -11.37 0.94
N ILE A 124 -12.82 -12.34 1.46
CA ILE A 124 -12.49 -12.42 2.88
C ILE A 124 -11.34 -11.45 3.16
N VAL A 125 -11.58 -10.48 4.06
CA VAL A 125 -10.63 -9.44 4.48
C VAL A 125 -10.43 -9.48 5.98
N PRO A 126 -9.28 -9.07 6.55
CA PRO A 126 -9.07 -9.08 7.99
C PRO A 126 -9.91 -8.00 8.69
N ALA A 127 -10.29 -8.26 9.93
CA ALA A 127 -10.99 -7.29 10.79
C ALA A 127 -10.06 -6.15 11.25
N ILE A 128 -8.74 -6.33 11.21
CA ILE A 128 -7.72 -5.31 11.48
C ILE A 128 -6.88 -5.10 10.22
N GLY A 129 -6.80 -3.86 9.79
CA GLY A 129 -6.09 -3.39 8.60
C GLY A 129 -6.63 -2.03 8.19
N PHE A 130 -5.92 -1.26 7.38
CA PHE A 130 -6.46 0.00 6.88
C PHE A 130 -7.68 -0.26 5.99
N MET A 131 -8.69 0.60 6.10
CA MET A 131 -9.97 0.44 5.40
C MET A 131 -9.85 0.27 3.87
N ALA A 132 -8.70 0.65 3.28
CA ALA A 132 -8.49 0.56 1.83
C ALA A 132 -8.67 -0.85 1.28
N THR A 133 -8.34 -1.91 2.06
CA THR A 133 -8.52 -3.30 1.63
C THR A 133 -10.00 -3.58 1.40
N ALA A 134 -10.86 -3.28 2.38
CA ALA A 134 -12.31 -3.47 2.24
C ALA A 134 -12.93 -2.51 1.21
N ALA A 135 -12.50 -1.25 1.21
CA ALA A 135 -12.98 -0.24 0.25
C ALA A 135 -12.66 -0.62 -1.21
N ALA A 136 -11.47 -1.17 -1.47
CA ALA A 136 -11.10 -1.62 -2.81
C ALA A 136 -11.95 -2.82 -3.28
N VAL A 137 -12.40 -3.69 -2.37
CA VAL A 137 -13.39 -4.74 -2.70
C VAL A 137 -14.72 -4.11 -3.10
N VAL A 138 -15.21 -3.12 -2.32
CA VAL A 138 -16.47 -2.42 -2.62
C VAL A 138 -16.38 -1.67 -3.94
N THR A 139 -15.29 -0.98 -4.23
CA THR A 139 -15.09 -0.27 -5.51
C THR A 139 -14.97 -1.23 -6.69
N ALA A 140 -14.44 -2.45 -6.48
CA ALA A 140 -14.49 -3.54 -7.46
C ALA A 140 -15.89 -4.19 -7.57
N ARG A 141 -16.90 -3.66 -6.85
CA ARG A 141 -18.29 -4.15 -6.78
C ARG A 141 -18.44 -5.53 -6.14
N GLY A 142 -17.45 -5.98 -5.34
CA GLY A 142 -17.53 -7.15 -4.50
C GLY A 142 -17.97 -6.78 -3.08
N VAL A 143 -18.28 -7.79 -2.29
CA VAL A 143 -18.71 -7.64 -0.89
C VAL A 143 -17.56 -8.13 0.02
N PRO A 144 -17.00 -7.28 0.91
CA PRO A 144 -16.02 -7.71 1.87
C PRO A 144 -16.67 -8.52 2.99
N VAL A 145 -16.02 -9.61 3.41
CA VAL A 145 -16.41 -10.45 4.55
C VAL A 145 -15.28 -10.41 5.57
N PHE A 146 -15.55 -9.85 6.75
CA PHE A 146 -14.50 -9.70 7.77
C PHE A 146 -14.16 -11.01 8.44
N CYS A 147 -12.88 -11.34 8.47
CA CYS A 147 -12.29 -12.44 9.22
C CYS A 147 -11.61 -11.88 10.47
N ASP A 148 -11.92 -12.48 11.63
CA ASP A 148 -11.30 -12.10 12.88
C ASP A 148 -9.78 -12.39 12.87
N VAL A 149 -9.05 -11.86 13.82
CA VAL A 149 -7.60 -11.95 13.91
C VAL A 149 -7.17 -12.86 15.05
N ASP A 150 -5.88 -13.23 15.07
CA ASP A 150 -5.24 -13.82 16.24
C ASP A 150 -4.38 -12.76 16.99
N ARG A 151 -3.62 -13.18 18.00
CA ARG A 151 -2.76 -12.28 18.78
C ARG A 151 -1.62 -11.61 17.98
N SER A 152 -1.42 -12.00 16.72
CA SER A 152 -0.51 -11.29 15.83
C SER A 152 -1.14 -10.01 15.23
N LEU A 153 -2.44 -9.79 15.45
CA LEU A 153 -3.28 -8.78 14.80
C LEU A 153 -3.48 -9.02 13.30
N HIS A 154 -3.06 -10.18 12.78
CA HIS A 154 -3.32 -10.59 11.41
C HIS A 154 -4.50 -11.55 11.35
N MET A 155 -5.06 -11.70 10.13
CA MET A 155 -6.13 -12.66 9.84
C MET A 155 -5.82 -14.04 10.45
N ASP A 156 -6.75 -14.57 11.25
CA ASP A 156 -6.62 -15.89 11.83
C ASP A 156 -6.92 -16.98 10.77
N PRO A 157 -5.92 -17.77 10.35
CA PRO A 157 -6.13 -18.79 9.33
C PRO A 157 -7.21 -19.82 9.68
N ALA A 158 -7.37 -20.10 10.98
CA ALA A 158 -8.35 -21.09 11.47
C ALA A 158 -9.81 -20.63 11.27
N LYS A 159 -10.03 -19.34 11.06
CA LYS A 159 -11.37 -18.76 10.89
C LYS A 159 -11.78 -18.57 9.43
N ILE A 160 -10.85 -18.70 8.47
CA ILE A 160 -11.10 -18.42 7.06
C ILE A 160 -12.12 -19.41 6.49
N GLU A 161 -11.94 -20.71 6.72
CA GLU A 161 -12.74 -21.74 6.05
C GLU A 161 -14.23 -21.64 6.38
N ALA A 162 -14.57 -21.22 7.60
CA ALA A 162 -15.96 -21.03 8.03
C ALA A 162 -16.68 -19.84 7.34
N LEU A 163 -15.92 -18.92 6.74
CA LEU A 163 -16.43 -17.74 6.05
C LEU A 163 -16.60 -17.97 4.55
N ILE A 164 -16.11 -19.09 4.01
CA ILE A 164 -16.16 -19.38 2.58
C ILE A 164 -17.58 -19.73 2.17
N THR A 165 -18.08 -19.06 1.15
CA THR A 165 -19.36 -19.33 0.49
C THR A 165 -19.13 -19.60 -1.00
N PRO A 166 -20.15 -20.06 -1.76
CA PRO A 166 -20.04 -20.21 -3.21
C PRO A 166 -19.76 -18.89 -3.97
N ARG A 167 -19.83 -17.74 -3.30
CA ARG A 167 -19.56 -16.41 -3.86
C ARG A 167 -18.15 -15.92 -3.55
N THR A 168 -17.46 -16.53 -2.61
CA THR A 168 -16.08 -16.18 -2.24
C THR A 168 -15.15 -16.47 -3.40
N VAL A 169 -14.40 -15.45 -3.84
CA VAL A 169 -13.44 -15.57 -4.96
C VAL A 169 -12.00 -15.28 -4.53
N ALA A 170 -11.81 -14.60 -3.40
CA ALA A 170 -10.47 -14.27 -2.92
C ALA A 170 -10.41 -14.16 -1.39
N VAL A 171 -9.19 -14.30 -0.89
CA VAL A 171 -8.78 -13.98 0.48
C VAL A 171 -7.71 -12.89 0.40
N ALA A 172 -7.82 -11.84 1.23
CA ALA A 172 -6.92 -10.71 1.20
C ALA A 172 -6.18 -10.53 2.53
N PRO A 173 -5.17 -11.35 2.84
CA PRO A 173 -4.36 -11.16 4.04
C PRO A 173 -3.62 -9.82 3.98
N THR A 174 -3.64 -9.08 5.10
CA THR A 174 -2.97 -7.79 5.21
C THR A 174 -1.77 -7.89 6.15
N CYS A 175 -0.61 -7.41 5.70
CA CYS A 175 0.59 -7.23 6.51
C CYS A 175 0.40 -5.99 7.38
N VAL A 176 -0.14 -6.17 8.60
CA VAL A 176 -0.49 -5.05 9.48
C VAL A 176 0.73 -4.55 10.23
N MET A 177 0.97 -3.27 10.14
CA MET A 177 1.84 -2.49 11.03
C MET A 177 3.16 -3.19 11.38
N SER A 178 4.06 -3.37 10.43
CA SER A 178 5.38 -4.01 10.50
C SER A 178 5.44 -5.54 10.47
N GLY A 179 4.35 -6.21 10.77
CA GLY A 179 4.29 -7.68 10.80
C GLY A 179 3.92 -8.33 9.48
N VAL A 180 3.91 -9.64 9.48
CA VAL A 180 3.49 -10.49 8.37
C VAL A 180 2.49 -11.54 8.89
N PRO A 181 1.38 -11.82 8.17
CA PRO A 181 0.45 -12.88 8.54
C PRO A 181 1.11 -14.26 8.43
N ASP A 182 0.50 -15.27 9.06
CA ASP A 182 0.88 -16.67 8.87
C ASP A 182 0.38 -17.13 7.49
N LEU A 183 1.20 -16.93 6.45
CA LEU A 183 0.76 -17.05 5.06
C LEU A 183 0.59 -18.50 4.58
N ASP A 184 1.38 -19.45 5.09
CA ASP A 184 1.28 -20.84 4.60
C ASP A 184 -0.13 -21.42 4.81
N PRO A 185 -0.73 -21.41 6.01
CA PRO A 185 -2.08 -21.93 6.21
C PRO A 185 -3.15 -21.13 5.46
N ILE A 186 -2.96 -19.81 5.29
CA ILE A 186 -3.89 -18.97 4.49
C ILE A 186 -3.88 -19.42 3.03
N VAL A 187 -2.69 -19.57 2.45
CA VAL A 187 -2.51 -20.01 1.06
C VAL A 187 -3.00 -21.44 0.88
N GLU A 188 -2.81 -22.33 1.87
CA GLU A 188 -3.30 -23.69 1.83
C GLU A 188 -4.83 -23.76 1.75
N VAL A 189 -5.52 -23.04 2.64
CA VAL A 189 -7.00 -22.94 2.64
C VAL A 189 -7.49 -22.34 1.32
N ALA A 190 -6.87 -21.26 0.86
CA ALA A 190 -7.24 -20.62 -0.41
C ALA A 190 -7.12 -21.59 -1.59
N ARG A 191 -6.03 -22.32 -1.70
CA ARG A 191 -5.82 -23.32 -2.74
C ARG A 191 -6.82 -24.48 -2.68
N LYS A 192 -7.12 -24.98 -1.48
CA LYS A 192 -8.14 -26.04 -1.25
C LYS A 192 -9.49 -25.62 -1.83
N HIS A 193 -9.85 -24.35 -1.69
CA HIS A 193 -11.12 -23.81 -2.15
C HIS A 193 -11.05 -23.06 -3.48
N ARG A 194 -9.90 -23.08 -4.18
CA ARG A 194 -9.66 -22.39 -5.46
C ARG A 194 -9.91 -20.88 -5.40
N LEU A 195 -9.58 -20.28 -4.27
CA LEU A 195 -9.65 -18.83 -4.05
C LEU A 195 -8.32 -18.19 -4.42
N SER A 196 -8.38 -16.99 -4.96
CA SER A 196 -7.18 -16.16 -5.16
C SER A 196 -6.72 -15.55 -3.85
N VAL A 197 -5.40 -15.37 -3.70
CA VAL A 197 -4.79 -14.68 -2.57
C VAL A 197 -4.22 -13.34 -3.03
N VAL A 198 -4.79 -12.24 -2.51
CA VAL A 198 -4.33 -10.86 -2.73
C VAL A 198 -3.68 -10.37 -1.46
N GLU A 199 -2.35 -10.29 -1.44
CA GLU A 199 -1.60 -9.84 -0.27
C GLU A 199 -1.56 -8.31 -0.21
N ASP A 200 -2.16 -7.71 0.82
CA ASP A 200 -2.01 -6.28 1.11
C ASP A 200 -0.78 -6.04 1.98
N CYS A 201 0.31 -5.63 1.36
CA CYS A 201 1.59 -5.36 1.99
C CYS A 201 1.84 -3.86 2.23
N ALA A 202 0.79 -3.03 2.17
CA ALA A 202 0.91 -1.57 2.24
C ALA A 202 1.54 -1.04 3.53
N GLN A 203 1.46 -1.78 4.65
CA GLN A 203 2.02 -1.35 5.93
C GLN A 203 3.35 -2.05 6.29
N SER A 204 3.79 -3.00 5.47
CA SER A 204 5.02 -3.76 5.75
C SER A 204 5.82 -4.03 4.48
N PRO A 205 6.13 -2.99 3.67
CA PRO A 205 6.91 -3.18 2.46
C PRO A 205 8.29 -3.73 2.83
N GLY A 206 8.67 -4.84 2.18
CA GLY A 206 9.93 -5.52 2.44
C GLY A 206 9.89 -6.57 3.55
N ALA A 207 8.75 -6.77 4.23
CA ALA A 207 8.57 -7.90 5.13
C ALA A 207 8.75 -9.23 4.39
N LYS A 208 9.24 -10.23 5.12
CA LYS A 208 9.40 -11.60 4.62
C LYS A 208 8.62 -12.58 5.48
N TYR A 209 8.24 -13.66 4.88
CA TYR A 209 7.70 -14.83 5.56
C TYR A 209 8.51 -16.05 5.14
N LYS A 210 9.20 -16.67 6.08
CA LYS A 210 10.12 -17.81 5.85
C LYS A 210 11.12 -17.52 4.71
N GLY A 211 11.71 -16.32 4.78
CA GLY A 211 12.74 -15.87 3.83
C GLY A 211 12.23 -15.35 2.48
N ARG A 212 10.95 -15.50 2.14
CA ARG A 212 10.32 -14.98 0.92
C ARG A 212 9.62 -13.65 1.20
N TYR A 213 9.72 -12.70 0.28
CA TYR A 213 9.02 -11.42 0.44
C TYR A 213 7.50 -11.62 0.48
N ALA A 214 6.83 -11.02 1.47
CA ALA A 214 5.39 -10.85 1.47
C ALA A 214 4.98 -10.08 0.21
N GLY A 215 3.82 -10.40 -0.35
CA GLY A 215 3.39 -9.94 -1.67
C GLY A 215 3.88 -10.81 -2.83
N THR A 216 4.58 -11.94 -2.54
CA THR A 216 5.04 -12.90 -3.55
C THR A 216 4.64 -14.35 -3.23
N LEU A 217 3.86 -14.58 -2.19
CA LEU A 217 3.42 -15.89 -1.76
C LEU A 217 2.02 -16.24 -2.30
N GLY A 218 1.16 -15.23 -2.43
CA GLY A 218 -0.14 -15.32 -3.08
C GLY A 218 -0.09 -15.12 -4.59
N ASP A 219 -1.23 -14.79 -5.17
CA ASP A 219 -1.37 -14.57 -6.62
C ASP A 219 -0.98 -13.14 -7.01
N VAL A 220 -1.30 -12.17 -6.15
CA VAL A 220 -1.02 -10.75 -6.35
C VAL A 220 -0.58 -10.11 -5.04
N GLY A 221 0.49 -9.33 -5.06
CA GLY A 221 0.94 -8.49 -3.95
C GLY A 221 0.69 -7.01 -4.23
N CYS A 222 0.16 -6.28 -3.25
CA CYS A 222 -0.16 -4.86 -3.35
C CYS A 222 0.58 -4.06 -2.28
N PHE A 223 1.17 -2.93 -2.68
CA PHE A 223 1.97 -2.08 -1.80
C PHE A 223 1.55 -0.63 -1.92
N SER A 224 1.67 0.09 -0.82
CA SER A 224 1.58 1.55 -0.80
C SER A 224 2.96 2.14 -0.63
N ILE A 225 3.23 3.21 -1.40
CA ILE A 225 4.47 4.00 -1.33
C ILE A 225 4.12 5.44 -0.89
N SER A 226 3.06 5.61 -0.11
CA SER A 226 2.69 6.92 0.42
C SER A 226 3.70 7.41 1.46
N ALA A 227 3.73 8.73 1.73
CA ALA A 227 4.71 9.40 2.58
C ALA A 227 4.91 8.78 3.98
N TYR A 228 3.87 8.17 4.55
CA TYR A 228 3.92 7.56 5.89
C TYR A 228 4.53 6.15 5.90
N LYS A 229 4.85 5.58 4.74
CA LYS A 229 5.42 4.24 4.66
C LYS A 229 6.94 4.30 4.83
N ILE A 230 7.54 3.19 5.29
CA ILE A 230 9.01 3.11 5.43
C ILE A 230 9.73 3.32 4.09
N VAL A 231 9.04 3.09 2.99
CA VAL A 231 9.44 3.43 1.63
C VAL A 231 8.34 4.31 1.08
N GLY A 232 8.56 5.60 1.00
CA GLY A 232 7.51 6.54 0.61
C GLY A 232 8.06 7.81 0.01
N ALA A 233 7.30 8.40 -0.90
CA ALA A 233 7.69 9.58 -1.64
C ALA A 233 6.57 10.63 -1.77
N GLY A 234 5.40 10.37 -1.23
CA GLY A 234 4.23 11.23 -1.33
C GLY A 234 3.00 10.38 -1.55
N GLU A 235 2.68 10.05 -2.77
CA GLU A 235 1.68 9.08 -3.15
C GLU A 235 2.29 8.03 -4.09
N GLY A 236 1.77 6.83 -4.09
CA GLY A 236 2.25 5.78 -4.98
C GLY A 236 1.79 4.39 -4.55
N GLY A 237 1.85 3.47 -5.49
CA GLY A 237 1.51 2.06 -5.28
C GLY A 237 2.26 1.15 -6.23
N LEU A 238 2.31 -0.11 -5.84
CA LEU A 238 2.96 -1.16 -6.60
C LEU A 238 2.11 -2.44 -6.54
N LEU A 239 1.89 -3.05 -7.69
CA LEU A 239 1.29 -4.39 -7.80
C LEU A 239 2.33 -5.36 -8.36
N LEU A 240 2.44 -6.53 -7.72
CA LEU A 240 3.36 -7.60 -8.10
C LEU A 240 2.58 -8.88 -8.42
N THR A 241 2.99 -9.60 -9.45
CA THR A 241 2.46 -10.93 -9.76
C THR A 241 3.44 -11.74 -10.61
N ASN A 242 3.28 -13.07 -10.62
CA ASN A 242 3.97 -13.96 -11.54
C ASN A 242 3.07 -14.45 -12.67
N ASP A 243 1.79 -14.09 -12.66
CA ASP A 243 0.79 -14.46 -13.65
C ASP A 243 0.60 -13.34 -14.69
N LEU A 244 0.84 -13.66 -15.96
CA LEU A 244 0.69 -12.71 -17.06
C LEU A 244 -0.75 -12.23 -17.22
N ARG A 245 -1.73 -13.12 -17.05
CA ARG A 245 -3.15 -12.76 -17.21
C ARG A 245 -3.61 -11.79 -16.14
N LEU A 246 -3.22 -12.02 -14.89
CA LEU A 246 -3.53 -11.10 -13.78
C LEU A 246 -2.86 -9.74 -14.02
N TYR A 247 -1.60 -9.73 -14.47
CA TYR A 247 -0.90 -8.51 -14.82
C TYR A 247 -1.61 -7.73 -15.93
N GLU A 248 -1.97 -8.38 -17.04
CA GLU A 248 -2.66 -7.75 -18.17
C GLU A 248 -4.03 -7.18 -17.76
N ARG A 249 -4.79 -7.89 -16.94
CA ARG A 249 -6.07 -7.41 -16.41
C ARG A 249 -5.90 -6.21 -15.47
N ALA A 250 -4.89 -6.24 -14.60
CA ALA A 250 -4.55 -5.10 -13.75
C ALA A 250 -4.17 -3.86 -14.59
N CYS A 251 -3.37 -4.06 -15.65
CA CYS A 251 -3.03 -2.99 -16.59
C CYS A 251 -4.28 -2.43 -17.31
N GLN A 252 -5.21 -3.28 -17.73
CA GLN A 252 -6.45 -2.82 -18.38
C GLN A 252 -7.25 -1.90 -17.45
N LEU A 253 -7.38 -2.26 -16.17
CA LEU A 253 -8.04 -1.37 -15.21
C LEU A 253 -7.27 -0.07 -15.03
N ALA A 254 -5.97 -0.17 -14.75
CA ALA A 254 -5.16 0.97 -14.32
C ALA A 254 -4.83 1.97 -15.44
N GLU A 255 -4.94 1.57 -16.71
CA GLU A 255 -4.47 2.34 -17.86
C GLU A 255 -5.56 2.53 -18.95
N CYS A 256 -6.78 2.76 -18.53
CA CYS A 256 -7.91 3.02 -19.45
C CYS A 256 -8.09 1.94 -20.52
N GLY A 257 -7.98 0.66 -20.17
CA GLY A 257 -8.03 -0.45 -21.11
C GLY A 257 -6.69 -0.84 -21.72
N GLY A 258 -5.58 -0.46 -21.04
CA GLY A 258 -4.23 -0.85 -21.45
C GLY A 258 -3.61 0.04 -22.56
N LEU A 259 -4.03 1.28 -22.66
CA LEU A 259 -3.61 2.22 -23.72
C LEU A 259 -2.11 2.55 -23.73
N THR A 260 -1.43 2.38 -22.59
CA THR A 260 -0.01 2.74 -22.45
C THR A 260 0.95 1.59 -22.73
N ARG A 261 0.43 0.38 -22.97
CA ARG A 261 1.28 -0.79 -23.24
C ARG A 261 1.79 -0.78 -24.69
N PRO A 262 2.96 -1.39 -24.96
CA PRO A 262 3.54 -1.43 -26.31
C PRO A 262 2.55 -1.90 -27.37
N ASP A 263 1.79 -2.93 -27.05
CA ASP A 263 0.81 -3.56 -27.95
C ASP A 263 -0.62 -3.06 -27.76
N ARG A 264 -0.79 -1.84 -27.26
CA ARG A 264 -2.11 -1.26 -26.92
C ARG A 264 -3.18 -1.34 -28.02
N PHE A 265 -2.78 -1.43 -29.26
CA PHE A 265 -3.68 -1.58 -30.42
C PHE A 265 -3.74 -3.02 -30.95
N ALA A 266 -2.96 -3.92 -30.38
CA ALA A 266 -3.06 -5.34 -30.75
C ALA A 266 -4.41 -5.93 -30.33
N PRO A 267 -4.94 -6.90 -31.03
CA PRO A 267 -6.08 -7.66 -30.54
C PRO A 267 -5.81 -8.21 -29.15
N PRO A 268 -6.81 -8.24 -28.25
CA PRO A 268 -6.63 -8.80 -26.92
C PRO A 268 -6.22 -10.26 -27.03
N ARG A 269 -5.27 -10.69 -26.16
CA ARG A 269 -4.82 -12.09 -26.12
C ARG A 269 -5.96 -13.06 -25.76
N TYR A 270 -6.91 -12.55 -24.99
CA TYR A 270 -8.08 -13.28 -24.51
C TYR A 270 -9.33 -12.61 -25.07
N PRO A 271 -9.94 -13.15 -26.16
CA PRO A 271 -11.15 -12.59 -26.74
C PRO A 271 -12.27 -12.45 -25.72
N GLY A 272 -12.99 -11.31 -25.73
CA GLY A 272 -14.08 -11.01 -24.80
C GLY A 272 -13.65 -10.52 -23.41
N GLU A 273 -12.35 -10.35 -23.14
CA GLU A 273 -11.85 -9.86 -21.85
C GLU A 273 -11.50 -8.37 -21.80
N LEU A 274 -11.76 -7.62 -22.86
CA LEU A 274 -11.60 -6.18 -22.82
C LEU A 274 -12.70 -5.52 -21.98
N PHE A 275 -12.28 -4.64 -21.08
CA PHE A 275 -13.19 -3.82 -20.28
C PHE A 275 -12.65 -2.40 -20.12
N CYS A 276 -13.54 -1.47 -19.83
CA CYS A 276 -13.19 -0.09 -19.55
C CYS A 276 -12.45 -0.03 -18.20
N GLY A 277 -11.30 0.63 -18.20
CA GLY A 277 -10.51 0.90 -17.00
C GLY A 277 -10.59 2.36 -16.59
N THR A 278 -9.75 2.72 -15.65
CA THR A 278 -9.54 4.06 -15.12
C THR A 278 -8.08 4.48 -15.27
N ASN A 279 -7.70 5.66 -14.79
CA ASN A 279 -6.32 6.13 -14.82
C ASN A 279 -5.71 6.08 -13.42
N TYR A 280 -4.94 5.05 -13.15
CA TYR A 280 -4.16 4.86 -11.92
C TYR A 280 -2.64 4.92 -12.18
N ARG A 281 -2.21 5.54 -13.27
CA ARG A 281 -0.79 5.63 -13.60
C ARG A 281 -0.02 6.42 -12.56
N MET A 282 1.15 5.93 -12.17
CA MET A 282 2.10 6.67 -11.36
C MET A 282 2.69 7.85 -12.16
N SER A 283 2.87 8.99 -11.53
CA SER A 283 3.56 10.16 -12.08
C SER A 283 5.05 9.87 -12.26
N GLU A 284 5.68 10.43 -13.31
CA GLU A 284 7.14 10.33 -13.51
C GLU A 284 7.93 11.04 -12.40
N LEU A 285 7.39 12.10 -11.80
CA LEU A 285 8.02 12.80 -10.66
C LEU A 285 8.00 11.92 -9.42
N GLU A 286 6.86 11.32 -9.12
CA GLU A 286 6.72 10.38 -8.01
C GLU A 286 7.65 9.19 -8.20
N ALA A 287 7.59 8.54 -9.36
CA ALA A 287 8.44 7.41 -9.69
C ALA A 287 9.95 7.72 -9.59
N ALA A 288 10.37 8.96 -9.87
CA ALA A 288 11.77 9.36 -9.73
C ALA A 288 12.26 9.30 -8.28
N VAL A 289 11.39 9.63 -7.32
CA VAL A 289 11.69 9.50 -5.90
C VAL A 289 11.55 8.05 -5.46
N ASP A 290 10.47 7.37 -5.87
CA ASP A 290 10.15 6.01 -5.48
C ASP A 290 11.21 4.98 -5.87
N VAL A 291 11.82 5.12 -7.04
CA VAL A 291 12.89 4.22 -7.47
C VAL A 291 14.12 4.27 -6.54
N VAL A 292 14.40 5.44 -5.97
CA VAL A 292 15.49 5.61 -5.00
C VAL A 292 15.09 5.06 -3.64
N GLN A 293 13.87 5.35 -3.19
CA GLN A 293 13.34 4.84 -1.93
C GLN A 293 13.29 3.31 -1.91
N LEU A 294 12.78 2.71 -2.99
CA LEU A 294 12.67 1.24 -3.08
C LEU A 294 14.04 0.55 -2.97
N ARG A 295 15.10 1.14 -3.53
CA ARG A 295 16.47 0.61 -3.40
C ARG A 295 16.98 0.64 -1.97
N LYS A 296 16.53 1.59 -1.14
CA LYS A 296 16.91 1.69 0.27
C LYS A 296 16.18 0.67 1.15
N MET A 297 15.01 0.18 0.74
CA MET A 297 14.12 -0.68 1.51
C MET A 297 14.82 -1.86 2.19
N PRO A 298 15.62 -2.70 1.51
CA PRO A 298 16.21 -3.87 2.15
C PRO A 298 17.16 -3.54 3.31
N ALA A 299 17.88 -2.42 3.22
CA ALA A 299 18.77 -1.97 4.29
C ALA A 299 17.96 -1.42 5.46
N LEU A 300 16.94 -0.63 5.18
CA LEU A 300 16.08 -0.03 6.19
C LEU A 300 15.30 -1.08 6.98
N VAL A 301 14.77 -2.11 6.32
CA VAL A 301 14.10 -3.24 6.99
C VAL A 301 15.05 -3.96 7.94
N ARG A 302 16.28 -4.26 7.51
CA ARG A 302 17.27 -4.89 8.40
C ARG A 302 17.58 -4.03 9.62
N GLN A 303 17.67 -2.71 9.45
CA GLN A 303 17.93 -1.77 10.53
C GLN A 303 16.80 -1.74 11.56
N TYR A 304 15.56 -1.59 11.13
CA TYR A 304 14.38 -1.65 12.02
C TYR A 304 14.28 -2.99 12.76
N ASN A 305 14.45 -4.09 12.04
CA ASN A 305 14.38 -5.43 12.64
C ASN A 305 15.47 -5.61 13.72
N ALA A 306 16.70 -5.19 13.44
CA ALA A 306 17.80 -5.25 14.42
C ALA A 306 17.50 -4.40 15.66
N ILE A 307 17.04 -3.16 15.50
CA ILE A 307 16.64 -2.25 16.60
C ILE A 307 15.56 -2.92 17.46
N LYS A 308 14.48 -3.38 16.85
CA LYS A 308 13.40 -4.06 17.57
C LYS A 308 13.90 -5.25 18.37
N ARG A 309 14.66 -6.15 17.77
CA ARG A 309 15.20 -7.33 18.43
C ARG A 309 16.12 -6.98 19.59
N THR A 310 16.96 -5.94 19.43
CA THR A 310 17.85 -5.45 20.50
C THR A 310 17.04 -4.95 21.70
N ILE A 311 15.95 -4.23 21.47
CA ILE A 311 15.06 -3.77 22.55
C ILE A 311 14.34 -4.96 23.20
N LEU A 312 13.67 -5.81 22.41
CA LEU A 312 12.88 -6.93 22.91
C LEU A 312 13.73 -7.92 23.75
N GLY A 313 14.98 -8.16 23.34
CA GLY A 313 15.91 -9.03 24.08
C GLY A 313 16.31 -8.52 25.48
N GLN A 314 16.00 -7.26 25.82
CA GLN A 314 16.26 -6.65 27.11
C GLN A 314 15.01 -6.46 27.97
N LEU A 315 13.82 -6.80 27.43
CA LEU A 315 12.57 -6.67 28.16
C LEU A 315 12.34 -7.84 29.11
N LYS A 316 11.88 -7.51 30.29
CA LYS A 316 11.38 -8.48 31.28
C LYS A 316 9.95 -8.89 30.91
N THR A 317 9.53 -10.02 31.43
CA THR A 317 8.16 -10.55 31.26
C THR A 317 7.28 -10.25 32.47
N TYR A 318 6.01 -9.99 32.22
CA TYR A 318 5.07 -9.55 33.23
C TYR A 318 3.73 -10.29 33.10
N ARG A 319 3.10 -10.60 34.25
CA ARG A 319 1.86 -11.38 34.29
C ARG A 319 0.69 -10.71 33.59
N GLU A 320 0.59 -9.39 33.72
CA GLU A 320 -0.52 -8.59 33.23
C GLU A 320 -0.33 -8.11 31.77
N ILE A 321 0.77 -8.54 31.14
CA ILE A 321 1.16 -8.12 29.77
C ILE A 321 1.25 -9.35 28.87
N VAL A 322 0.61 -9.26 27.70
CA VAL A 322 0.76 -10.24 26.63
C VAL A 322 1.47 -9.58 25.46
N PRO A 323 2.70 -9.97 25.13
CA PRO A 323 3.37 -9.52 23.92
C PRO A 323 2.60 -9.92 22.65
N GLN A 324 2.71 -9.12 21.59
CA GLN A 324 2.19 -9.50 20.28
C GLN A 324 2.84 -10.82 19.82
N LYS A 325 2.04 -11.73 19.28
CA LYS A 325 2.56 -12.91 18.57
C LYS A 325 3.23 -12.44 17.28
N ILE A 326 4.46 -12.83 17.05
CA ILE A 326 5.22 -12.54 15.82
C ILE A 326 5.30 -13.82 14.99
N ASN A 327 4.71 -13.81 13.79
CA ASN A 327 4.64 -15.00 12.93
C ASN A 327 6.01 -15.34 12.29
N ASP A 328 6.85 -14.32 12.03
CA ASP A 328 8.22 -14.51 11.56
C ASP A 328 9.12 -13.38 12.12
N PRO A 329 9.82 -13.63 13.24
CA PRO A 329 10.69 -12.62 13.87
C PRO A 329 11.87 -12.16 13.00
N GLU A 330 12.36 -13.03 12.10
CA GLU A 330 13.44 -12.70 11.18
C GLU A 330 12.95 -11.92 9.97
N GLY A 331 11.67 -12.09 9.62
CA GLY A 331 11.10 -11.56 8.40
C GLY A 331 10.27 -10.29 8.58
N GLU A 332 9.83 -9.94 9.79
CA GLU A 332 9.07 -8.71 9.98
C GLU A 332 9.90 -7.45 9.69
N VAL A 333 9.25 -6.34 9.36
CA VAL A 333 9.94 -5.05 9.20
C VAL A 333 10.46 -4.53 10.52
N GLY A 334 9.66 -4.62 11.58
CA GLY A 334 10.12 -4.33 12.92
C GLY A 334 10.07 -2.86 13.35
N TYR A 335 9.33 -1.98 12.67
CA TYR A 335 9.25 -0.55 13.04
C TYR A 335 8.34 -0.26 14.24
N ALA A 336 7.75 -1.29 14.86
CA ALA A 336 6.90 -1.11 16.04
C ALA A 336 7.00 -2.29 17.02
N ILE A 337 6.95 -1.98 18.31
CA ILE A 337 6.77 -2.95 19.39
C ILE A 337 5.33 -2.88 19.86
N ARG A 338 4.72 -4.05 20.11
CA ARG A 338 3.34 -4.12 20.56
C ARG A 338 3.14 -5.13 21.67
N PHE A 339 2.20 -4.78 22.54
CA PHE A 339 1.72 -5.65 23.60
C PHE A 339 0.32 -5.27 24.07
N PHE A 340 -0.30 -6.19 24.78
CA PHE A 340 -1.67 -6.08 25.22
C PHE A 340 -1.73 -6.19 26.76
N PRO A 341 -1.92 -5.06 27.49
CA PRO A 341 -2.25 -5.09 28.90
C PRO A 341 -3.55 -5.83 29.14
N GLN A 342 -3.74 -6.46 30.31
CA GLN A 342 -4.96 -7.23 30.64
C GLN A 342 -6.25 -6.40 30.54
N THR A 343 -6.18 -5.10 30.83
CA THR A 343 -7.33 -4.21 30.78
C THR A 343 -6.98 -2.91 30.05
N VAL A 344 -8.00 -2.26 29.48
CA VAL A 344 -7.86 -0.93 28.84
C VAL A 344 -7.36 0.10 29.86
N GLU A 345 -7.85 0.05 31.12
CA GLU A 345 -7.43 0.98 32.19
C GLU A 345 -5.94 0.85 32.51
N LEU A 346 -5.45 -0.40 32.66
CA LEU A 346 -4.02 -0.65 32.83
C LEU A 346 -3.22 -0.11 31.63
N GLY A 347 -3.72 -0.32 30.41
CA GLY A 347 -3.12 0.18 29.19
C GLY A 347 -2.99 1.71 29.17
N ARG A 348 -4.01 2.43 29.61
CA ARG A 348 -3.98 3.90 29.72
C ARG A 348 -2.90 4.40 30.68
N ARG A 349 -2.81 3.76 31.85
CA ARG A 349 -1.78 4.12 32.84
C ARG A 349 -0.37 3.86 32.31
N ILE A 350 -0.16 2.72 31.66
CA ILE A 350 1.12 2.37 31.04
C ILE A 350 1.46 3.36 29.90
N ALA A 351 0.51 3.65 29.02
CA ALA A 351 0.72 4.57 27.90
C ALA A 351 1.08 5.99 28.38
N ALA A 352 0.37 6.51 29.38
CA ALA A 352 0.66 7.81 29.97
C ALA A 352 2.06 7.86 30.59
N ALA A 353 2.46 6.79 31.30
CA ALA A 353 3.77 6.69 31.92
C ALA A 353 4.89 6.57 30.89
N LEU A 354 4.73 5.75 29.83
CA LEU A 354 5.70 5.63 28.74
C LEU A 354 5.92 6.98 28.04
N ASN A 355 4.85 7.71 27.73
CA ASN A 355 4.95 9.04 27.14
C ASN A 355 5.68 10.03 28.08
N ALA A 356 5.47 9.96 29.40
CA ALA A 356 6.17 10.76 30.38
C ALA A 356 7.68 10.43 30.49
N GLU A 357 8.04 9.17 30.22
CA GLU A 357 9.45 8.73 30.13
C GLU A 357 10.09 9.06 28.77
N GLY A 358 9.37 9.73 27.86
CA GLY A 358 9.87 10.09 26.53
C GLY A 358 9.76 8.97 25.49
N ILE A 359 9.09 7.86 25.83
CA ILE A 359 8.84 6.75 24.90
C ILE A 359 7.49 6.97 24.24
N GLY A 360 7.50 7.39 22.98
CA GLY A 360 6.29 7.70 22.23
C GLY A 360 5.39 6.48 22.02
N VAL A 361 4.25 6.46 22.69
CA VAL A 361 3.20 5.45 22.43
C VAL A 361 2.31 5.97 21.31
N GLY A 362 2.18 5.18 20.25
CA GLY A 362 1.33 5.51 19.13
C GLY A 362 -0.14 5.63 19.54
N GLU A 363 -0.87 6.46 18.81
CA GLU A 363 -2.22 6.96 19.13
C GLU A 363 -3.34 5.91 19.28
N PHE A 364 -3.07 4.61 19.18
CA PHE A 364 -4.12 3.58 19.17
C PHE A 364 -4.90 3.51 20.47
N ILE A 365 -4.24 3.61 21.63
CA ILE A 365 -4.97 3.72 22.91
C ILE A 365 -5.72 5.06 23.01
N TRP A 366 -5.18 6.11 22.46
CA TRP A 366 -5.88 7.39 22.38
C TRP A 366 -7.15 7.30 21.52
N ARG A 367 -7.18 6.43 20.54
CA ARG A 367 -8.30 6.23 19.63
C ARG A 367 -9.29 5.18 20.14
N ALA A 368 -8.86 4.21 20.95
CA ALA A 368 -9.78 3.44 21.77
C ALA A 368 -10.51 4.36 22.76
N GLU A 369 -9.83 5.40 23.30
CA GLU A 369 -10.51 6.50 23.99
C GLU A 369 -11.46 7.29 23.10
N CYS A 370 -11.28 7.28 21.79
CA CYS A 370 -12.20 7.97 20.88
C CYS A 370 -13.56 7.28 20.81
N SER A 371 -13.64 5.96 20.97
CA SER A 371 -14.91 5.30 21.23
C SER A 371 -15.51 5.71 22.59
N ILE A 372 -14.69 6.22 23.52
CA ILE A 372 -15.05 6.73 24.85
C ILE A 372 -15.18 8.27 24.85
N ARG A 373 -14.56 9.00 23.94
CA ARG A 373 -14.69 10.46 23.80
C ARG A 373 -16.04 10.91 23.24
N GLY A 374 -16.90 9.97 22.92
CA GLY A 374 -18.19 10.28 22.32
C GLY A 374 -18.12 10.56 20.80
N PRO A 375 -19.20 11.01 20.21
CA PRO A 375 -19.42 11.05 18.75
C PRO A 375 -18.55 12.02 17.96
N GLN A 376 -17.66 12.76 18.59
CA GLN A 376 -16.81 13.77 17.92
C GLN A 376 -15.37 13.31 17.65
N ALA A 377 -15.00 12.13 18.11
CA ALA A 377 -13.66 11.62 17.86
C ALA A 377 -13.55 11.00 16.47
N PRO A 378 -12.47 11.27 15.70
CA PRO A 378 -12.31 10.66 14.39
C PRO A 378 -12.20 9.13 14.54
N PRO A 379 -12.91 8.37 13.68
CA PRO A 379 -12.85 6.91 13.70
C PRO A 379 -11.43 6.43 13.38
N ASP A 380 -11.00 5.35 14.01
CA ASP A 380 -9.80 4.63 13.58
C ASP A 380 -10.15 3.63 12.48
N TRP A 381 -9.80 3.94 11.26
CA TRP A 381 -10.11 3.13 10.09
C TRP A 381 -9.25 1.87 9.94
N HIS A 382 -8.55 1.48 11.01
CA HIS A 382 -7.76 0.23 11.05
C HIS A 382 -8.50 -0.94 11.69
N VAL A 383 -9.70 -0.75 12.21
CA VAL A 383 -10.54 -1.83 12.73
C VAL A 383 -11.91 -1.82 12.06
N TYR A 384 -12.41 -2.99 11.72
CA TYR A 384 -13.64 -3.17 10.94
C TYR A 384 -14.84 -2.37 11.49
N LYS A 385 -15.01 -2.34 12.83
CA LYS A 385 -16.13 -1.65 13.49
C LYS A 385 -16.14 -0.14 13.29
N HIS A 386 -15.03 0.45 12.82
CA HIS A 386 -14.93 1.87 12.50
C HIS A 386 -14.91 2.15 10.98
N MET A 387 -15.03 1.14 10.14
CA MET A 387 -15.15 1.31 8.69
C MET A 387 -16.60 1.61 8.31
N PHE A 388 -17.15 2.73 8.81
CA PHE A 388 -18.59 3.05 8.76
C PHE A 388 -19.17 2.95 7.36
N ALA A 389 -18.50 3.40 6.32
CA ALA A 389 -19.00 3.29 4.94
C ALA A 389 -19.26 1.83 4.51
N VAL A 390 -18.47 0.88 5.03
CA VAL A 390 -18.66 -0.56 4.76
C VAL A 390 -19.75 -1.13 5.68
N ILE A 391 -19.68 -0.83 6.99
CA ILE A 391 -20.61 -1.33 8.00
C ILE A 391 -22.04 -0.89 7.71
N GLU A 392 -22.23 0.36 7.35
CA GLU A 392 -23.51 0.95 7.01
C GLU A 392 -23.95 0.62 5.56
N LYS A 393 -23.13 -0.14 4.83
CA LYS A 393 -23.39 -0.51 3.43
C LYS A 393 -23.66 0.71 2.55
N ALA A 394 -22.91 1.79 2.79
CA ALA A 394 -23.08 3.05 2.09
C ALA A 394 -22.78 2.90 0.59
N ASP A 395 -23.69 3.38 -0.24
CA ASP A 395 -23.56 3.41 -1.68
C ASP A 395 -23.77 4.87 -2.17
N PRO A 396 -22.80 5.45 -2.90
CA PRO A 396 -22.91 6.83 -3.39
C PRO A 396 -24.13 7.10 -4.26
N ALA A 397 -24.62 6.08 -4.96
CA ALA A 397 -25.81 6.19 -5.82
C ALA A 397 -27.13 5.92 -5.08
N GLY A 398 -27.06 5.45 -3.82
CA GLY A 398 -28.23 5.07 -3.03
C GLY A 398 -28.98 3.83 -3.55
N ALA A 399 -28.37 3.06 -4.46
CA ALA A 399 -28.94 1.84 -5.05
C ALA A 399 -28.56 0.56 -4.28
N GLY A 400 -27.78 0.68 -3.21
CA GLY A 400 -27.36 -0.41 -2.32
C GLY A 400 -26.29 -1.34 -2.91
N CYS A 401 -25.65 -0.98 -4.02
CA CYS A 401 -24.54 -1.78 -4.58
C CYS A 401 -23.23 -1.56 -3.83
N PRO A 402 -22.41 -2.63 -3.66
CA PRO A 402 -22.62 -4.03 -4.08
C PRO A 402 -23.46 -4.88 -3.12
N PHE A 403 -23.81 -4.39 -1.92
CA PHE A 403 -24.39 -5.15 -0.81
C PHE A 403 -25.80 -5.66 -1.08
N ASP A 404 -26.62 -4.88 -1.80
CA ASP A 404 -27.98 -5.20 -2.20
C ASP A 404 -28.15 -5.38 -3.72
N CYS A 405 -27.00 -5.56 -4.42
CA CYS A 405 -26.99 -5.81 -5.85
C CYS A 405 -27.89 -7.00 -6.22
N PRO A 406 -28.76 -6.89 -7.25
CA PRO A 406 -29.63 -7.99 -7.69
C PRO A 406 -28.88 -9.29 -7.96
N ILE A 407 -27.69 -9.21 -8.58
CA ILE A 407 -26.86 -10.39 -8.86
C ILE A 407 -26.38 -11.05 -7.56
N TYR A 408 -26.01 -10.25 -6.55
CA TYR A 408 -25.59 -10.77 -5.24
C TYR A 408 -26.75 -11.46 -4.52
N ARG A 409 -27.93 -10.83 -4.52
CA ARG A 409 -29.15 -11.40 -3.94
C ARG A 409 -29.61 -12.68 -4.65
N GLN A 410 -29.59 -12.71 -5.99
CA GLN A 410 -29.91 -13.92 -6.77
C GLN A 410 -29.01 -15.09 -6.47
N LYS A 411 -27.74 -14.83 -6.18
CA LYS A 411 -26.77 -15.85 -5.73
C LYS A 411 -26.90 -16.22 -4.25
N GLY A 412 -27.97 -15.77 -3.56
CA GLY A 412 -28.19 -16.01 -2.14
C GLY A 412 -27.27 -15.22 -1.22
N GLY A 413 -26.73 -14.09 -1.70
CA GLY A 413 -25.85 -13.23 -0.92
C GLY A 413 -26.64 -12.43 0.13
N SER A 414 -26.11 -12.43 1.35
CA SER A 414 -26.60 -11.62 2.46
C SER A 414 -25.44 -11.43 3.42
N VAL A 415 -24.91 -10.22 3.50
CA VAL A 415 -23.87 -9.87 4.46
C VAL A 415 -24.47 -9.00 5.57
N GLU A 416 -24.12 -9.31 6.80
CA GLU A 416 -24.45 -8.47 7.94
C GLU A 416 -23.18 -8.12 8.70
N TYR A 417 -23.00 -6.84 8.95
CA TYR A 417 -21.90 -6.33 9.76
C TYR A 417 -22.47 -5.98 11.13
N ARG A 418 -22.11 -6.78 12.13
CA ARG A 418 -22.61 -6.61 13.52
C ARG A 418 -21.45 -6.21 14.43
N PRO A 419 -21.67 -5.32 15.42
CA PRO A 419 -20.72 -5.14 16.52
C PRO A 419 -20.45 -6.49 17.19
N GLY A 420 -19.19 -6.77 17.54
CA GLY A 420 -18.80 -8.04 18.14
C GLY A 420 -18.65 -9.22 17.18
N ALA A 421 -18.79 -9.01 15.87
CA ALA A 421 -18.57 -10.08 14.87
C ALA A 421 -17.14 -10.63 14.87
N CYS A 422 -16.15 -9.80 15.24
CA CYS A 422 -14.75 -10.16 15.34
C CYS A 422 -14.24 -9.86 16.78
N PRO A 423 -14.60 -10.71 17.77
CA PRO A 423 -14.38 -10.39 19.20
C PRO A 423 -12.89 -10.30 19.58
N VAL A 424 -12.00 -11.04 18.89
CA VAL A 424 -10.56 -10.96 19.16
C VAL A 424 -10.00 -9.64 18.65
N ALA A 425 -10.43 -9.21 17.45
CA ALA A 425 -10.06 -7.90 16.92
C ALA A 425 -10.55 -6.76 17.82
N ASP A 426 -11.80 -6.85 18.31
CA ASP A 426 -12.37 -5.85 19.21
C ASP A 426 -11.58 -5.73 20.51
N ASP A 427 -11.28 -6.86 21.18
CA ASP A 427 -10.53 -6.90 22.43
C ASP A 427 -9.09 -6.40 22.26
N LEU A 428 -8.35 -6.98 21.32
CA LEU A 428 -6.93 -6.64 21.14
C LEU A 428 -6.74 -5.20 20.66
N PHE A 429 -7.62 -4.72 19.80
CA PHE A 429 -7.53 -3.36 19.28
C PHE A 429 -7.72 -2.31 20.38
N ASP A 430 -8.70 -2.52 21.27
CA ASP A 430 -9.05 -1.59 22.34
C ASP A 430 -7.97 -1.47 23.42
N ARG A 431 -7.13 -2.48 23.61
CA ARG A 431 -6.05 -2.49 24.62
C ARG A 431 -4.63 -2.63 24.05
N ASN A 432 -4.47 -2.41 22.74
CA ASN A 432 -3.17 -2.45 22.09
C ASN A 432 -2.31 -1.25 22.48
N ILE A 433 -1.12 -1.52 22.99
CA ILE A 433 -0.05 -0.52 23.10
C ILE A 433 0.92 -0.71 21.94
N MET A 434 1.25 0.39 21.26
CA MET A 434 2.20 0.39 20.17
C MET A 434 3.25 1.48 20.38
N ILE A 435 4.50 1.08 20.37
CA ILE A 435 5.67 1.95 20.45
C ILE A 435 6.30 1.99 19.07
N TRP A 436 6.38 3.17 18.46
CA TRP A 436 7.08 3.39 17.21
C TRP A 436 8.58 3.42 17.41
N LEU A 437 9.33 2.82 16.50
CA LEU A 437 10.79 2.82 16.50
C LEU A 437 11.29 3.71 15.38
N ASP A 438 12.40 4.42 15.65
CA ASP A 438 13.09 5.24 14.66
C ASP A 438 14.29 4.47 14.10
N PRO A 439 14.51 4.46 12.79
CA PRO A 439 15.65 3.78 12.19
C PRO A 439 17.01 4.42 12.60
N ALA A 440 17.01 5.61 13.17
CA ALA A 440 18.21 6.27 13.66
C ALA A 440 18.68 5.78 15.04
N TYR A 441 17.89 4.96 15.74
CA TYR A 441 18.26 4.49 17.08
C TYR A 441 19.55 3.69 17.06
N CYS A 442 20.49 4.07 17.94
CA CYS A 442 21.71 3.36 18.21
C CYS A 442 21.53 2.35 19.39
N GLU A 443 22.59 1.64 19.77
CA GLU A 443 22.53 0.69 20.89
C GLU A 443 22.18 1.35 22.23
N GLU A 444 22.61 2.60 22.44
CA GLU A 444 22.31 3.36 23.66
C GLU A 444 20.83 3.69 23.72
N ASP A 445 20.24 4.19 22.63
CA ASP A 445 18.81 4.44 22.53
C ASP A 445 17.99 3.17 22.78
N CYS A 446 18.43 2.04 22.23
CA CYS A 446 17.78 0.74 22.46
C CYS A 446 17.80 0.33 23.94
N ARG A 447 18.93 0.56 24.65
CA ARG A 447 19.04 0.28 26.09
C ARG A 447 18.12 1.19 26.90
N ASP A 448 18.10 2.48 26.59
CA ASP A 448 17.29 3.45 27.30
C ASP A 448 15.79 3.19 27.12
N ILE A 449 15.36 2.88 25.89
CA ILE A 449 13.98 2.48 25.60
C ILE A 449 13.61 1.20 26.36
N ALA A 450 14.46 0.17 26.34
CA ALA A 450 14.19 -1.06 27.06
C ALA A 450 14.12 -0.85 28.58
N SER A 451 15.05 -0.04 29.13
CA SER A 451 15.07 0.36 30.53
C SER A 451 13.79 1.12 30.92
N GLY A 452 13.38 2.09 30.11
CA GLY A 452 12.16 2.86 30.33
C GLY A 452 10.89 1.99 30.28
N ILE A 453 10.79 1.07 29.32
CA ILE A 453 9.68 0.11 29.24
C ILE A 453 9.65 -0.76 30.50
N ASN A 454 10.79 -1.35 30.89
CA ASN A 454 10.88 -2.18 32.10
C ASN A 454 10.54 -1.38 33.36
N LYS A 455 11.01 -0.13 33.48
CA LYS A 455 10.70 0.77 34.62
C LYS A 455 9.19 0.98 34.75
N VAL A 456 8.51 1.32 33.66
CA VAL A 456 7.07 1.55 33.68
C VAL A 456 6.30 0.27 33.95
N LEU A 457 6.64 -0.83 33.28
CA LEU A 457 5.95 -2.10 33.49
C LEU A 457 6.15 -2.64 34.90
N SER A 458 7.34 -2.51 35.49
CA SER A 458 7.61 -2.91 36.88
C SER A 458 6.82 -2.08 37.92
N ALA A 459 6.42 -0.84 37.58
CA ALA A 459 5.61 0.00 38.47
C ALA A 459 4.13 -0.40 38.50
N TYR A 460 3.62 -1.02 37.43
CA TYR A 460 2.20 -1.32 37.29
C TYR A 460 1.88 -2.80 37.18
N CYS A 461 2.86 -3.64 36.92
CA CYS A 461 2.71 -5.07 36.66
C CYS A 461 3.62 -5.91 37.52
N THR A 462 3.29 -7.18 37.67
CA THR A 462 4.07 -8.17 38.42
C THR A 462 5.06 -8.86 37.49
N GLU A 463 6.36 -8.72 37.73
CA GLU A 463 7.40 -9.45 36.99
C GLU A 463 7.19 -10.97 37.21
N ASP A 464 7.08 -11.73 36.14
CA ASP A 464 6.94 -13.18 36.18
C ASP A 464 7.70 -13.82 34.99
N PRO A 465 8.87 -14.45 35.25
CA PRO A 465 9.68 -15.11 34.22
C PRO A 465 8.97 -16.27 33.50
N ARG A 466 7.82 -16.74 34.02
CA ARG A 466 7.01 -17.79 33.37
C ARG A 466 6.00 -17.23 32.39
N SER A 467 5.80 -15.90 32.37
CA SER A 467 4.96 -15.23 31.40
C SER A 467 5.55 -15.33 29.99
N GLN A 468 4.72 -15.06 28.97
CA GLN A 468 5.14 -15.13 27.57
C GLN A 468 6.35 -14.24 27.29
N ALA A 469 7.39 -14.80 26.67
CA ALA A 469 8.53 -14.04 26.16
C ALA A 469 8.10 -13.09 25.01
N TRP A 470 8.92 -12.05 24.78
CA TRP A 470 8.68 -11.06 23.74
C TRP A 470 9.04 -11.56 22.33
N ILE A 471 9.96 -12.53 22.25
CA ILE A 471 10.44 -13.17 21.00
C ILE A 471 10.39 -14.69 21.19
#